data_84a4144d2ecb50e53b668a53aee2b80c
#
_entry.id   84a4144d2ecb50e53b668a53aee2b80c
#
_cell.length_a   1.000
_cell.length_b   1.000
_cell.length_c   1.000
_cell.angle_alpha   90.00
_cell.angle_beta   90.00
_cell.angle_gamma   90.00
#
_symmetry.space_group_name_H-M   'P 1'
#
loop_
_entity.id
_entity.type
_entity.pdbx_description
1 polymer ?
#
loop_
_entity_poly.entity_id
_entity_poly.type
_entity_poly.pdbx_seq_one_letter_code
_entity_poly.pdbx_strand_id
1 'polypeptide(L)'
;MSKVTEAFSNGKAFIPFLTAGDPNIEKTENYILELEKAGADLIEIGIPFSDPIAEGVVIQEADLRSLKAGTTTDKIFNMVASVRKKTDIPLVFMTYLNPVFHYGYETFFTKCEEVGINGIIIPDMPYEEKGELNDIARSHQVDVISLIAPTSEQRIQKIAADAEGFIYLVSSMGVTGVRSEIKT
;
A
#
# COMPACT_ATOMS: atom_id res chain seq x y z
N MET A 1 -2.97 -7.39 -18.15
CA MET A 1 -3.74 -7.08 -16.92
C MET A 1 -2.75 -7.24 -15.78
N SER A 2 -2.62 -6.26 -14.90
CA SER A 2 -1.67 -6.37 -13.78
C SER A 2 -2.21 -7.34 -12.73
N LYS A 3 -1.32 -7.91 -11.88
CA LYS A 3 -1.74 -8.77 -10.76
C LYS A 3 -2.70 -8.07 -9.80
N VAL A 4 -2.55 -6.76 -9.62
CA VAL A 4 -3.45 -5.95 -8.80
C VAL A 4 -4.87 -5.95 -9.38
N THR A 5 -5.00 -5.79 -10.70
CA THR A 5 -6.31 -5.83 -11.39
C THR A 5 -6.95 -7.22 -11.32
N GLU A 6 -6.14 -8.29 -11.33
CA GLU A 6 -6.62 -9.68 -11.25
C GLU A 6 -7.37 -9.96 -9.93
N ALA A 7 -7.03 -9.27 -8.84
CA ALA A 7 -7.74 -9.40 -7.55
C ALA A 7 -9.25 -9.11 -7.66
N PHE A 8 -9.68 -8.35 -8.67
CA PHE A 8 -11.08 -7.98 -8.89
C PHE A 8 -11.80 -8.84 -9.93
N SER A 9 -11.14 -9.85 -10.52
CA SER A 9 -11.69 -10.67 -11.61
C SER A 9 -12.94 -11.47 -11.22
N ASN A 10 -13.07 -11.80 -9.94
CA ASN A 10 -14.21 -12.57 -9.40
C ASN A 10 -15.30 -11.70 -8.76
N GLY A 11 -15.25 -10.37 -8.94
CA GLY A 11 -16.19 -9.42 -8.38
C GLY A 11 -15.60 -8.56 -7.28
N LYS A 12 -16.24 -8.52 -6.11
CA LYS A 12 -15.76 -7.71 -4.98
C LYS A 12 -14.52 -8.37 -4.35
N ALA A 13 -13.41 -7.63 -4.26
CA ALA A 13 -12.20 -8.09 -3.62
C ALA A 13 -12.22 -7.79 -2.10
N PHE A 14 -11.72 -8.72 -1.29
CA PHE A 14 -11.41 -8.50 0.11
C PHE A 14 -9.93 -8.11 0.24
N ILE A 15 -9.67 -6.88 0.67
CA ILE A 15 -8.34 -6.27 0.73
C ILE A 15 -8.06 -5.85 2.17
N PRO A 16 -7.44 -6.71 3.00
CA PRO A 16 -7.01 -6.35 4.35
C PRO A 16 -5.72 -5.54 4.34
N PHE A 17 -5.60 -4.61 5.31
CA PHE A 17 -4.39 -3.86 5.63
C PHE A 17 -3.73 -4.42 6.89
N LEU A 18 -2.39 -4.41 6.92
CA LEU A 18 -1.60 -4.66 8.12
C LEU A 18 -0.33 -3.80 8.14
N THR A 19 0.09 -3.37 9.34
CA THR A 19 1.38 -2.68 9.53
C THR A 19 2.51 -3.71 9.59
N ALA A 20 3.48 -3.58 8.68
CA ALA A 20 4.64 -4.46 8.66
C ALA A 20 5.47 -4.31 9.95
N GLY A 21 5.83 -5.43 10.56
CA GLY A 21 6.63 -5.47 11.78
C GLY A 21 5.84 -5.25 13.08
N ASP A 22 4.53 -5.19 13.05
CA ASP A 22 3.69 -5.15 14.25
C ASP A 22 3.13 -6.57 14.57
N PRO A 23 3.45 -7.17 15.70
CA PRO A 23 4.42 -6.76 16.72
C PRO A 23 5.89 -7.04 16.32
N ASN A 24 6.15 -7.79 15.25
CA ASN A 24 7.45 -8.06 14.66
C ASN A 24 7.32 -8.62 13.23
N ILE A 25 8.42 -8.66 12.50
CA ILE A 25 8.49 -9.11 11.10
C ILE A 25 8.01 -10.55 10.91
N GLU A 26 8.40 -11.47 11.79
CA GLU A 26 8.00 -12.89 11.71
C GLU A 26 6.47 -13.07 11.83
N LYS A 27 5.84 -12.32 12.74
CA LYS A 27 4.38 -12.35 12.87
C LYS A 27 3.68 -11.75 11.65
N THR A 28 4.23 -10.69 11.07
CA THR A 28 3.70 -10.09 9.84
C THR A 28 3.67 -11.12 8.70
N GLU A 29 4.76 -11.87 8.49
CA GLU A 29 4.81 -12.95 7.49
C GLU A 29 3.69 -13.97 7.71
N ASN A 30 3.51 -14.41 8.96
CA ASN A 30 2.45 -15.37 9.30
C ASN A 30 1.06 -14.77 9.06
N TYR A 31 0.83 -13.51 9.41
CA TYR A 31 -0.46 -12.84 9.20
C TYR A 31 -0.81 -12.73 7.71
N ILE A 32 0.14 -12.43 6.84
CA ILE A 32 -0.09 -12.40 5.39
C ILE A 32 -0.60 -13.76 4.91
N LEU A 33 0.03 -14.86 5.30
CA LEU A 33 -0.36 -16.21 4.90
C LEU A 33 -1.72 -16.62 5.49
N GLU A 34 -2.04 -16.21 6.71
CA GLU A 34 -3.35 -16.49 7.32
C GLU A 34 -4.47 -15.64 6.68
N LEU A 35 -4.20 -14.39 6.31
CA LEU A 35 -5.16 -13.54 5.59
C LEU A 35 -5.49 -14.12 4.20
N GLU A 36 -4.50 -14.63 3.47
CA GLU A 36 -4.75 -15.33 2.21
C GLU A 36 -5.63 -16.57 2.40
N LYS A 37 -5.33 -17.41 3.39
CA LYS A 37 -6.17 -18.58 3.73
C LYS A 37 -7.59 -18.19 4.14
N ALA A 38 -7.75 -17.02 4.75
CA ALA A 38 -9.05 -16.47 5.13
C ALA A 38 -9.83 -15.87 3.94
N GLY A 39 -9.26 -15.87 2.73
CA GLY A 39 -9.92 -15.43 1.51
C GLY A 39 -9.60 -13.98 1.11
N ALA A 40 -8.47 -13.44 1.52
CA ALA A 40 -7.99 -12.18 0.97
C ALA A 40 -7.62 -12.34 -0.51
N ASP A 41 -8.03 -11.38 -1.33
CA ASP A 41 -7.72 -11.33 -2.77
C ASP A 41 -6.48 -10.48 -3.07
N LEU A 42 -6.14 -9.54 -2.18
CA LEU A 42 -4.97 -8.68 -2.21
C LEU A 42 -4.67 -8.26 -0.77
N ILE A 43 -3.41 -8.00 -0.43
CA ILE A 43 -3.04 -7.53 0.91
C ILE A 43 -2.26 -6.23 0.81
N GLU A 44 -2.69 -5.23 1.60
CA GLU A 44 -1.98 -3.96 1.78
C GLU A 44 -1.02 -4.08 2.96
N ILE A 45 0.26 -3.79 2.72
CA ILE A 45 1.35 -3.82 3.70
C ILE A 45 1.78 -2.39 3.99
N GLY A 46 1.44 -1.87 5.16
CA GLY A 46 1.88 -0.56 5.63
C GLY A 46 3.36 -0.58 6.01
N ILE A 47 4.15 0.31 5.41
CA ILE A 47 5.53 0.57 5.84
C ILE A 47 5.47 1.56 7.01
N PRO A 48 5.90 1.18 8.24
CA PRO A 48 5.78 2.03 9.41
C PRO A 48 6.59 3.32 9.25
N PHE A 49 5.99 4.43 9.65
CA PHE A 49 6.59 5.75 9.58
C PHE A 49 6.42 6.51 10.88
N SER A 50 7.45 7.29 11.29
CA SER A 50 7.44 8.01 12.56
C SER A 50 6.51 9.22 12.59
N ASP A 51 6.24 9.79 11.40
CA ASP A 51 5.53 11.08 11.27
C ASP A 51 4.33 11.00 10.31
N PRO A 52 3.37 10.05 10.52
CA PRO A 52 2.24 9.87 9.63
C PRO A 52 1.25 11.04 9.74
N ILE A 53 0.76 11.54 8.58
CA ILE A 53 -0.18 12.66 8.51
C ILE A 53 -1.62 12.25 8.25
N ALA A 54 -1.86 11.02 7.78
CA ALA A 54 -3.19 10.53 7.40
C ALA A 54 -3.72 9.41 8.30
N GLU A 55 -2.90 8.91 9.25
CA GLU A 55 -3.24 7.76 10.08
C GLU A 55 -3.98 8.15 11.35
N GLY A 56 -4.95 7.30 11.75
CA GLY A 56 -5.57 7.36 13.07
C GLY A 56 -4.70 6.71 14.14
N VAL A 57 -5.10 6.90 15.40
CA VAL A 57 -4.34 6.47 16.59
C VAL A 57 -3.97 4.98 16.54
N VAL A 58 -4.85 4.11 16.05
CA VAL A 58 -4.62 2.66 16.00
C VAL A 58 -3.42 2.31 15.11
N ILE A 59 -3.35 2.92 13.91
CA ILE A 59 -2.24 2.69 12.98
C ILE A 59 -0.97 3.35 13.48
N GLN A 60 -1.05 4.57 14.03
CA GLN A 60 0.10 5.24 14.65
C GLN A 60 0.73 4.40 15.77
N GLU A 61 -0.09 3.78 16.61
CA GLU A 61 0.39 2.88 17.67
C GLU A 61 1.02 1.60 17.10
N ALA A 62 0.49 1.05 16.01
CA ALA A 62 1.07 -0.09 15.31
C ALA A 62 2.43 0.26 14.71
N ASP A 63 2.55 1.43 14.06
CA ASP A 63 3.81 1.95 13.53
C ASP A 63 4.85 2.12 14.64
N LEU A 64 4.47 2.71 15.77
CA LEU A 64 5.36 2.87 16.93
C LEU A 64 5.84 1.52 17.48
N ARG A 65 4.97 0.51 17.58
CA ARG A 65 5.37 -0.85 18.02
C ARG A 65 6.35 -1.47 17.04
N SER A 66 6.07 -1.37 15.76
CA SER A 66 6.92 -1.87 14.68
C SER A 66 8.30 -1.21 14.68
N LEU A 67 8.36 0.13 14.74
CA LEU A 67 9.62 0.88 14.77
C LEU A 67 10.44 0.55 16.03
N LYS A 68 9.79 0.42 17.19
CA LYS A 68 10.44 -0.02 18.44
C LYS A 68 10.99 -1.45 18.35
N ALA A 69 10.36 -2.33 17.60
CA ALA A 69 10.85 -3.66 17.30
C ALA A 69 12.05 -3.67 16.32
N GLY A 70 12.44 -2.49 15.82
CA GLY A 70 13.57 -2.31 14.93
C GLY A 70 13.27 -2.68 13.48
N THR A 71 12.02 -2.53 13.04
CA THR A 71 11.62 -2.70 11.64
C THR A 71 12.27 -1.62 10.77
N THR A 72 12.79 -2.03 9.63
CA THR A 72 13.33 -1.16 8.58
C THR A 72 12.75 -1.58 7.23
N THR A 73 12.82 -0.70 6.23
CA THR A 73 12.36 -0.99 4.87
C THR A 73 13.06 -2.23 4.30
N ASP A 74 14.36 -2.40 4.52
CA ASP A 74 15.11 -3.59 4.08
C ASP A 74 14.59 -4.89 4.73
N LYS A 75 14.25 -4.85 6.02
CA LYS A 75 13.65 -6.00 6.69
C LYS A 75 12.28 -6.34 6.11
N ILE A 76 11.50 -5.33 5.71
CA ILE A 76 10.21 -5.53 5.05
C ILE A 76 10.41 -6.16 3.67
N PHE A 77 11.35 -5.69 2.85
CA PHE A 77 11.69 -6.32 1.58
C PHE A 77 12.12 -7.78 1.77
N ASN A 78 12.98 -8.06 2.74
CA ASN A 78 13.40 -9.44 3.04
C ASN A 78 12.23 -10.33 3.48
N MET A 79 11.30 -9.81 4.25
CA MET A 79 10.08 -10.51 4.66
C MET A 79 9.18 -10.80 3.43
N VAL A 80 8.98 -9.84 2.54
CA VAL A 80 8.21 -10.04 1.31
C VAL A 80 8.86 -11.10 0.43
N ALA A 81 10.19 -11.10 0.28
CA ALA A 81 10.92 -12.13 -0.45
C ALA A 81 10.73 -13.54 0.17
N SER A 82 10.59 -13.63 1.49
CA SER A 82 10.25 -14.89 2.18
C SER A 82 8.80 -15.31 1.93
N VAL A 83 7.86 -14.38 2.02
CA VAL A 83 6.43 -14.59 1.72
C VAL A 83 6.24 -15.11 0.30
N ARG A 84 6.90 -14.51 -0.69
CA ARG A 84 6.80 -14.89 -2.11
C ARG A 84 7.21 -16.33 -2.42
N LYS A 85 8.01 -16.96 -1.57
CA LYS A 85 8.30 -18.40 -1.70
C LYS A 85 7.11 -19.30 -1.35
N LYS A 86 6.05 -18.73 -0.74
CA LYS A 86 4.91 -19.46 -0.17
C LYS A 86 3.57 -19.07 -0.81
N THR A 87 3.47 -17.90 -1.44
CA THR A 87 2.24 -17.37 -2.03
C THR A 87 2.50 -16.42 -3.18
N ASP A 88 1.56 -16.41 -4.13
CA ASP A 88 1.50 -15.47 -5.26
C ASP A 88 0.42 -14.39 -5.09
N ILE A 89 -0.22 -14.28 -3.91
CA ILE A 89 -1.24 -13.27 -3.65
C ILE A 89 -0.74 -11.87 -3.99
N PRO A 90 -1.53 -11.01 -4.65
CA PRO A 90 -1.13 -9.63 -4.90
C PRO A 90 -0.81 -8.89 -3.60
N LEU A 91 0.37 -8.24 -3.56
CA LEU A 91 0.83 -7.44 -2.43
C LEU A 91 1.04 -6.00 -2.87
N VAL A 92 0.52 -5.06 -2.12
CA VAL A 92 0.63 -3.63 -2.36
C VAL A 92 1.23 -2.96 -1.13
N PHE A 93 2.25 -2.13 -1.31
CA PHE A 93 2.74 -1.30 -0.22
C PHE A 93 1.83 -0.08 -0.01
N MET A 94 1.61 0.29 1.24
CA MET A 94 1.08 1.59 1.63
C MET A 94 2.15 2.32 2.43
N THR A 95 2.57 3.49 1.96
CA THR A 95 3.67 4.26 2.57
C THR A 95 3.53 5.74 2.24
N TYR A 96 4.20 6.59 3.01
CA TYR A 96 4.37 8.01 2.69
C TYR A 96 5.47 8.22 1.65
N LEU A 97 5.44 9.37 0.98
CA LEU A 97 6.42 9.70 -0.05
C LEU A 97 7.84 9.81 0.50
N ASN A 98 8.00 10.38 1.70
CA ASN A 98 9.31 10.60 2.31
C ASN A 98 10.15 9.33 2.50
N PRO A 99 9.65 8.20 3.03
CA PRO A 99 10.38 6.93 3.06
C PRO A 99 10.87 6.46 1.69
N VAL A 100 10.05 6.58 0.65
CA VAL A 100 10.41 6.17 -0.72
C VAL A 100 11.49 7.10 -1.30
N PHE A 101 11.31 8.41 -1.12
CA PHE A 101 12.29 9.41 -1.54
C PHE A 101 13.66 9.21 -0.87
N HIS A 102 13.66 8.95 0.44
CA HIS A 102 14.90 8.73 1.21
C HIS A 102 15.62 7.44 0.81
N TYR A 103 14.86 6.39 0.45
CA TYR A 103 15.40 5.13 -0.07
C TYR A 103 15.99 5.29 -1.48
N GLY A 104 15.49 6.27 -2.22
CA GLY A 104 15.76 6.51 -3.64
C GLY A 104 14.80 5.76 -4.54
N TYR A 105 14.07 6.47 -5.41
CA TYR A 105 12.99 5.90 -6.22
C TYR A 105 13.42 4.68 -7.02
N GLU A 106 14.51 4.79 -7.80
CA GLU A 106 15.02 3.69 -8.61
C GLU A 106 15.36 2.45 -7.77
N THR A 107 16.07 2.65 -6.65
CA THR A 107 16.47 1.57 -5.75
C THR A 107 15.24 0.92 -5.10
N PHE A 108 14.27 1.72 -4.68
CA PHE A 108 13.05 1.23 -4.04
C PHE A 108 12.22 0.38 -5.01
N PHE A 109 11.99 0.85 -6.24
CA PHE A 109 11.20 0.11 -7.22
C PHE A 109 11.92 -1.10 -7.79
N THR A 110 13.25 -1.05 -7.96
CA THR A 110 14.05 -2.24 -8.25
C THR A 110 13.83 -3.32 -7.17
N LYS A 111 13.85 -2.94 -5.89
CA LYS A 111 13.57 -3.87 -4.79
C LYS A 111 12.13 -4.39 -4.82
N CYS A 112 11.14 -3.54 -5.12
CA CYS A 112 9.75 -3.98 -5.28
C CYS A 112 9.62 -5.07 -6.35
N GLU A 113 10.24 -4.87 -7.52
CA GLU A 113 10.26 -5.86 -8.61
C GLU A 113 10.96 -7.16 -8.18
N GLU A 114 12.17 -7.07 -7.60
CA GLU A 114 12.94 -8.23 -7.13
C GLU A 114 12.16 -9.11 -6.16
N VAL A 115 11.40 -8.51 -5.23
CA VAL A 115 10.65 -9.26 -4.21
C VAL A 115 9.20 -9.53 -4.62
N GLY A 116 8.73 -8.98 -5.74
CA GLY A 116 7.38 -9.23 -6.27
C GLY A 116 6.27 -8.40 -5.61
N ILE A 117 6.52 -7.16 -5.24
CA ILE A 117 5.48 -6.17 -4.91
C ILE A 117 4.78 -5.75 -6.19
N ASN A 118 3.46 -5.68 -6.19
CA ASN A 118 2.64 -5.47 -7.37
C ASN A 118 2.08 -4.05 -7.50
N GLY A 119 2.06 -3.29 -6.41
CA GLY A 119 1.56 -1.92 -6.41
C GLY A 119 1.99 -1.13 -5.18
N ILE A 120 1.74 0.17 -5.22
CA ILE A 120 2.04 1.11 -4.13
C ILE A 120 0.95 2.16 -3.99
N ILE A 121 0.57 2.48 -2.76
CA ILE A 121 -0.34 3.54 -2.37
C ILE A 121 0.46 4.57 -1.58
N ILE A 122 0.44 5.84 -2.03
CA ILE A 122 1.15 6.96 -1.38
C ILE A 122 0.14 8.07 -1.09
N PRO A 123 -0.47 8.10 0.11
CA PRO A 123 -1.58 9.01 0.42
C PRO A 123 -1.22 10.50 0.41
N ASP A 124 0.04 10.85 0.63
CA ASP A 124 0.56 12.23 0.66
C ASP A 124 1.15 12.70 -0.67
N MET A 125 1.06 11.90 -1.73
CA MET A 125 1.52 12.29 -3.06
C MET A 125 0.37 12.88 -3.88
N PRO A 126 0.41 14.20 -4.23
CA PRO A 126 -0.58 14.79 -5.10
C PRO A 126 -0.58 14.16 -6.49
N TYR A 127 -1.77 14.07 -7.11
CA TYR A 127 -1.89 13.54 -8.47
C TYR A 127 -0.97 14.26 -9.47
N GLU A 128 -0.79 15.56 -9.31
CA GLU A 128 0.02 16.40 -10.19
C GLU A 128 1.52 16.11 -10.10
N GLU A 129 1.97 15.55 -8.98
CA GLU A 129 3.40 15.24 -8.72
C GLU A 129 3.74 13.77 -8.99
N LYS A 130 2.74 12.94 -9.25
CA LYS A 130 2.94 11.50 -9.44
C LYS A 130 3.80 11.14 -10.67
N GLY A 131 3.93 12.04 -11.66
CA GLY A 131 4.63 11.77 -12.93
C GLY A 131 6.09 11.35 -12.74
N GLU A 132 6.82 12.01 -11.83
CA GLU A 132 8.22 11.70 -11.55
C GLU A 132 8.43 10.26 -11.06
N LEU A 133 7.55 9.79 -10.17
CA LEU A 133 7.62 8.45 -9.57
C LEU A 133 6.96 7.39 -10.47
N ASN A 134 5.89 7.74 -11.17
CA ASN A 134 5.04 6.80 -11.92
C ASN A 134 5.79 6.11 -13.06
N ASP A 135 6.64 6.84 -13.79
CA ASP A 135 7.41 6.28 -14.90
C ASP A 135 8.43 5.25 -14.41
N ILE A 136 9.07 5.52 -13.26
CA ILE A 136 9.99 4.59 -12.61
C ILE A 136 9.23 3.35 -12.12
N ALA A 137 8.14 3.53 -11.39
CA ALA A 137 7.32 2.42 -10.88
C ALA A 137 6.84 1.51 -12.02
N ARG A 138 6.35 2.11 -13.11
CA ARG A 138 5.89 1.37 -14.30
C ARG A 138 7.01 0.56 -14.96
N SER A 139 8.24 1.10 -15.05
CA SER A 139 9.38 0.37 -15.59
C SER A 139 9.73 -0.88 -14.78
N HIS A 140 9.38 -0.90 -13.48
CA HIS A 140 9.52 -2.02 -12.56
C HIS A 140 8.23 -2.82 -12.33
N GLN A 141 7.21 -2.63 -13.17
CA GLN A 141 5.94 -3.37 -13.14
C GLN A 141 5.17 -3.20 -11.81
N VAL A 142 5.29 -2.04 -11.16
CA VAL A 142 4.59 -1.68 -9.94
C VAL A 142 3.50 -0.65 -10.25
N ASP A 143 2.24 -0.97 -10.01
CA ASP A 143 1.12 -0.06 -10.20
C ASP A 143 1.11 1.03 -9.12
N VAL A 144 1.09 2.31 -9.51
CA VAL A 144 0.88 3.42 -8.58
C VAL A 144 -0.61 3.68 -8.43
N ILE A 145 -1.17 3.22 -7.32
CA ILE A 145 -2.61 3.25 -7.06
C ILE A 145 -3.07 4.70 -6.82
N SER A 146 -4.00 5.14 -7.62
CA SER A 146 -4.56 6.48 -7.52
C SER A 146 -5.62 6.59 -6.43
N LEU A 147 -5.53 7.65 -5.60
CA LEU A 147 -6.53 7.95 -4.57
C LEU A 147 -7.52 8.99 -5.09
N ILE A 148 -8.80 8.75 -4.82
CA ILE A 148 -9.89 9.71 -5.06
C ILE A 148 -10.56 10.02 -3.72
N ALA A 149 -10.66 11.31 -3.41
CA ALA A 149 -11.44 11.81 -2.28
C ALA A 149 -12.71 12.53 -2.80
N PRO A 150 -13.73 12.79 -1.98
CA PRO A 150 -14.91 13.56 -2.36
C PRO A 150 -14.54 15.03 -2.60
N THR A 151 -14.02 15.31 -3.81
CA THR A 151 -13.57 16.62 -4.31
C THR A 151 -14.39 17.01 -5.55
N SER A 152 -13.84 17.86 -6.42
CA SER A 152 -14.53 18.26 -7.65
C SER A 152 -14.65 17.07 -8.63
N GLU A 153 -15.81 16.98 -9.31
CA GLU A 153 -16.07 15.93 -10.30
C GLU A 153 -15.02 15.90 -11.43
N GLN A 154 -14.61 17.08 -11.93
CA GLN A 154 -13.58 17.17 -12.97
C GLN A 154 -12.23 16.53 -12.53
N ARG A 155 -11.84 16.74 -11.28
CA ARG A 155 -10.61 16.14 -10.72
C ARG A 155 -10.75 14.62 -10.62
N ILE A 156 -11.91 14.14 -10.16
CA ILE A 156 -12.21 12.71 -10.07
C ILE A 156 -12.12 12.06 -11.46
N GLN A 157 -12.75 12.66 -12.48
CA GLN A 157 -12.71 12.14 -13.85
C GLN A 157 -11.28 12.07 -14.40
N LYS A 158 -10.48 13.12 -14.17
CA LYS A 158 -9.09 13.16 -14.60
C LYS A 158 -8.24 12.06 -13.97
N ILE A 159 -8.33 11.89 -12.63
CA ILE A 159 -7.60 10.86 -11.91
C ILE A 159 -8.04 9.46 -12.36
N ALA A 160 -9.35 9.25 -12.54
CA ALA A 160 -9.89 7.96 -12.94
C ALA A 160 -9.46 7.56 -14.36
N ALA A 161 -9.31 8.51 -15.28
CA ALA A 161 -8.86 8.23 -16.64
C ALA A 161 -7.40 7.73 -16.71
N ASP A 162 -6.55 8.17 -15.78
CA ASP A 162 -5.13 7.81 -15.73
C ASP A 162 -4.82 6.70 -14.68
N ALA A 163 -5.85 6.17 -14.02
CA ALA A 163 -5.66 5.19 -12.95
C ALA A 163 -5.16 3.84 -13.48
N GLU A 164 -4.26 3.22 -12.74
CA GLU A 164 -3.74 1.87 -12.96
C GLU A 164 -4.11 0.98 -11.76
N GLY A 165 -4.17 -0.33 -11.98
CA GLY A 165 -4.55 -1.29 -10.96
C GLY A 165 -6.00 -1.13 -10.51
N PHE A 166 -6.24 -0.42 -9.43
CA PHE A 166 -7.56 -0.01 -8.94
C PHE A 166 -7.57 1.43 -8.46
N ILE A 167 -8.74 1.95 -8.10
CA ILE A 167 -8.88 3.29 -7.52
C ILE A 167 -9.16 3.15 -6.03
N TYR A 168 -8.34 3.77 -5.20
CA TYR A 168 -8.56 3.85 -3.77
C TYR A 168 -9.53 5.01 -3.46
N LEU A 169 -10.78 4.69 -3.17
CA LEU A 169 -11.79 5.68 -2.81
C LEU A 169 -11.73 6.01 -1.32
N VAL A 170 -11.29 7.22 -1.01
CA VAL A 170 -11.28 7.73 0.37
C VAL A 170 -12.71 8.14 0.75
N SER A 171 -13.33 7.40 1.67
CA SER A 171 -14.74 7.59 2.05
C SER A 171 -15.00 8.86 2.87
N SER A 172 -13.98 9.48 3.44
CA SER A 172 -14.12 10.71 4.23
C SER A 172 -12.82 11.51 4.29
N MET A 173 -12.95 12.83 4.43
CA MET A 173 -11.81 13.71 4.70
C MET A 173 -11.35 13.52 6.15
N GLY A 174 -10.03 13.43 6.36
CA GLY A 174 -9.39 13.30 7.68
C GLY A 174 -8.66 11.97 7.88
N VAL A 175 -8.28 11.68 9.13
CA VAL A 175 -7.48 10.50 9.48
C VAL A 175 -8.29 9.20 9.50
N THR A 176 -7.62 8.07 9.32
CA THR A 176 -8.18 6.73 9.41
C THR A 176 -8.80 6.45 10.78
N GLY A 177 -9.99 5.88 10.83
CA GLY A 177 -10.66 5.52 12.09
C GLY A 177 -12.10 5.06 11.91
N VAL A 178 -12.65 4.47 12.95
CA VAL A 178 -14.05 4.04 12.99
C VAL A 178 -14.98 5.25 12.96
N ARG A 179 -16.00 5.23 12.11
CA ARG A 179 -16.99 6.30 11.94
C ARG A 179 -18.39 5.73 12.03
N SER A 180 -19.31 6.50 12.62
CA SER A 180 -20.73 6.16 12.71
C SER A 180 -21.50 6.41 11.42
N GLU A 181 -21.00 7.29 10.55
CA GLU A 181 -21.65 7.65 9.29
C GLU A 181 -20.62 7.78 8.15
N ILE A 182 -20.99 7.29 6.97
CA ILE A 182 -20.27 7.51 5.71
C ILE A 182 -21.03 8.61 4.95
N LYS A 183 -20.36 9.73 4.64
CA LYS A 183 -20.93 10.75 3.76
C LYS A 183 -20.85 10.25 2.32
N THR A 184 -22.00 9.98 1.74
CA THR A 184 -22.19 9.66 0.31
C THR A 184 -22.40 10.94 -0.48
#